data_1af3e1249a665dd03f42ec7e3e2c6cfe
#
_entry.id   1af3e1249a665dd03f42ec7e3e2c6cfe
#
_cell.length_a   1.000
_cell.length_b   1.000
_cell.length_c   1.000
_cell.angle_alpha   90.00
_cell.angle_beta   90.00
_cell.angle_gamma   90.00
#
_symmetry.space_group_name_H-M   'P 1'
#
loop_
_entity.id
_entity.type
_entity.pdbx_description
1 polymer ?
#
loop_
_entity_poly.entity_id
_entity_poly.type
_entity_poly.pdbx_seq_one_letter_code
_entity_poly.pdbx_strand_id
1 'polypeptide(L)'
;REMGAVELLSREGEIAIAKRIEAGRDMMIMGLCQSPITFHAIIQWSEALNAEEMQLREILDLDAMLSKEPPPEKMAEEEEDDDGEISEETAGPTIRDDDEDDSDEDGEEGEEGSSKSDDEEEEDNTMSLAQMEAALKPDAIERFARITDLFGKFEKLQKERVDLMAKGETFTAAKEKKYEALSEQLTAEVESVQFHATKIEFLVDNLYAFNRRLTALGGQMLRLAERHKVKRIDFLDAYIGNELDDSWLKERAKKDKKWAAFAEKEAEAVERIRAEISDIASQTGMALEEFRRIVNMVQ
;
A
#
# COMPACT_ATOMS: atom_id res chain seq x y z
N ARG A 1 -35.77 19.08 -8.45
CA ARG A 1 -34.41 18.58 -8.82
C ARG A 1 -33.39 19.48 -8.18
N GLU A 2 -32.99 19.12 -6.98
CA GLU A 2 -31.94 19.80 -6.21
C GLU A 2 -30.56 19.29 -6.67
N MET A 3 -30.08 19.80 -7.79
CA MET A 3 -28.74 19.52 -8.31
C MET A 3 -27.75 20.66 -8.06
N GLY A 4 -28.06 21.57 -7.13
CA GLY A 4 -27.25 22.76 -6.88
C GLY A 4 -26.87 23.00 -5.40
N ALA A 5 -27.08 22.04 -4.51
CA ALA A 5 -26.86 22.26 -3.06
C ALA A 5 -25.48 21.75 -2.53
N VAL A 6 -24.62 21.25 -3.39
CA VAL A 6 -23.24 20.89 -2.95
C VAL A 6 -22.35 22.10 -3.22
N GLU A 7 -21.91 22.75 -2.16
CA GLU A 7 -20.93 23.83 -2.25
C GLU A 7 -19.66 23.30 -2.95
N LEU A 8 -19.17 24.06 -3.93
CA LEU A 8 -17.89 23.76 -4.58
C LEU A 8 -16.77 23.84 -3.54
N LEU A 9 -15.86 22.87 -3.58
CA LEU A 9 -14.71 22.86 -2.69
C LEU A 9 -13.87 24.13 -2.90
N SER A 10 -13.48 24.78 -1.81
CA SER A 10 -12.50 25.86 -1.91
C SER A 10 -11.13 25.30 -2.25
N ARG A 11 -10.26 26.08 -2.90
CA ARG A 11 -8.87 25.70 -3.21
C ARG A 11 -8.11 25.19 -1.98
N GLU A 12 -8.32 25.83 -0.83
CA GLU A 12 -7.73 25.40 0.44
C GLU A 12 -8.27 24.02 0.88
N GLY A 13 -9.56 23.76 0.66
CA GLY A 13 -10.20 22.47 0.90
C GLY A 13 -9.64 21.37 0.02
N GLU A 14 -9.42 21.65 -1.26
CA GLU A 14 -8.81 20.70 -2.22
C GLU A 14 -7.38 20.34 -1.78
N ILE A 15 -6.56 21.33 -1.43
CA ILE A 15 -5.19 21.11 -0.94
C ILE A 15 -5.21 20.29 0.36
N ALA A 16 -6.12 20.59 1.27
CA ALA A 16 -6.22 19.85 2.54
C ALA A 16 -6.62 18.38 2.33
N ILE A 17 -7.53 18.12 1.38
CA ILE A 17 -7.93 16.76 1.01
C ILE A 17 -6.78 16.03 0.31
N ALA A 18 -6.11 16.66 -0.66
CA ALA A 18 -4.97 16.08 -1.36
C ALA A 18 -3.86 15.66 -0.39
N LYS A 19 -3.48 16.54 0.55
CA LYS A 19 -2.50 16.21 1.60
C LYS A 19 -2.93 15.06 2.50
N ARG A 20 -4.23 14.94 2.79
CA ARG A 20 -4.75 13.81 3.60
C ARG A 20 -4.71 12.50 2.83
N ILE A 21 -4.98 12.52 1.52
CA ILE A 21 -4.89 11.35 0.65
C ILE A 21 -3.44 10.88 0.56
N GLU A 22 -2.51 11.82 0.34
CA GLU A 22 -1.08 11.53 0.28
C GLU A 22 -0.56 10.94 1.60
N ALA A 23 -0.84 11.59 2.73
CA ALA A 23 -0.48 11.07 4.05
C ALA A 23 -1.10 9.69 4.35
N GLY A 24 -2.33 9.43 3.90
CA GLY A 24 -2.97 8.12 4.03
C GLY A 24 -2.29 7.05 3.17
N ARG A 25 -1.88 7.40 1.93
CA ARG A 25 -1.13 6.52 1.05
C ARG A 25 0.24 6.17 1.65
N ASP A 26 0.95 7.14 2.17
CA ASP A 26 2.27 6.93 2.80
C ASP A 26 2.17 6.02 4.03
N MET A 27 1.17 6.25 4.89
CA MET A 27 0.92 5.37 6.03
C MET A 27 0.57 3.94 5.62
N MET A 28 -0.20 3.77 4.56
CA MET A 28 -0.54 2.45 4.01
C MET A 28 0.69 1.74 3.46
N ILE A 29 1.53 2.42 2.68
CA ILE A 29 2.79 1.88 2.15
C ILE A 29 3.73 1.51 3.29
N MET A 30 3.89 2.39 4.28
CA MET A 30 4.69 2.12 5.48
C MET A 30 4.20 0.87 6.23
N GLY A 31 2.88 0.70 6.37
CA GLY A 31 2.29 -0.50 6.95
C GLY A 31 2.57 -1.75 6.12
N LEU A 32 2.40 -1.68 4.81
CA LEU A 32 2.69 -2.78 3.89
C LEU A 32 4.17 -3.18 3.93
N CYS A 33 5.10 -2.22 4.02
CA CYS A 33 6.54 -2.47 4.11
C CYS A 33 6.98 -3.15 5.41
N GLN A 34 6.14 -3.18 6.44
CA GLN A 34 6.41 -3.99 7.63
C GLN A 34 6.10 -5.48 7.43
N SER A 35 5.39 -5.84 6.36
CA SER A 35 5.00 -7.23 6.08
C SER A 35 5.91 -7.89 5.05
N PRO A 36 6.52 -9.06 5.35
CA PRO A 36 7.31 -9.82 4.38
C PRO A 36 6.55 -10.24 3.13
N ILE A 37 5.23 -10.42 3.24
CA ILE A 37 4.36 -10.79 2.13
C ILE A 37 4.46 -9.75 1.00
N THR A 38 4.54 -8.47 1.34
CA THR A 38 4.69 -7.37 0.41
C THR A 38 5.96 -7.52 -0.44
N PHE A 39 7.08 -7.80 0.20
CA PHE A 39 8.35 -7.97 -0.51
C PHE A 39 8.39 -9.23 -1.37
N HIS A 40 7.79 -10.32 -0.94
CA HIS A 40 7.64 -11.50 -1.78
C HIS A 40 6.84 -11.21 -3.05
N ALA A 41 5.75 -10.45 -2.96
CA ALA A 41 4.98 -10.04 -4.12
C ALA A 41 5.79 -9.11 -5.06
N ILE A 42 6.53 -8.14 -4.51
CA ILE A 42 7.39 -7.25 -5.30
C ILE A 42 8.48 -8.03 -6.03
N ILE A 43 9.10 -9.01 -5.38
CA ILE A 43 10.11 -9.87 -6.01
C ILE A 43 9.49 -10.69 -7.14
N GLN A 44 8.32 -11.28 -6.96
CA GLN A 44 7.60 -11.99 -8.01
C GLN A 44 7.30 -11.09 -9.21
N TRP A 45 6.89 -9.84 -9.00
CA TRP A 45 6.69 -8.89 -10.08
C TRP A 45 7.99 -8.51 -10.78
N SER A 46 9.08 -8.37 -10.03
CA SER A 46 10.42 -8.17 -10.62
C SER A 46 10.86 -9.33 -11.49
N GLU A 47 10.63 -10.56 -11.04
CA GLU A 47 10.92 -11.77 -11.81
C GLU A 47 10.07 -11.86 -13.08
N ALA A 48 8.76 -11.57 -12.98
CA ALA A 48 7.85 -11.53 -14.12
C ALA A 48 8.21 -10.42 -15.13
N LEU A 49 8.67 -9.26 -14.65
CA LEU A 49 9.17 -8.17 -15.49
C LEU A 49 10.44 -8.59 -16.26
N ASN A 50 11.38 -9.28 -15.56
CA ASN A 50 12.60 -9.77 -16.17
C ASN A 50 12.35 -10.93 -17.17
N ALA A 51 11.30 -11.72 -16.93
CA ALA A 51 10.85 -12.78 -17.84
C ALA A 51 9.99 -12.26 -19.02
N GLU A 52 9.74 -10.95 -19.08
CA GLU A 52 8.83 -10.29 -20.05
C GLU A 52 7.38 -10.81 -20.01
N GLU A 53 6.97 -11.40 -18.89
CA GLU A 53 5.60 -11.85 -18.64
C GLU A 53 4.68 -10.70 -18.18
N MET A 54 5.27 -9.61 -17.68
CA MET A 54 4.58 -8.42 -17.18
C MET A 54 5.26 -7.16 -17.70
N GLN A 55 4.45 -6.14 -18.02
CA GLN A 55 4.96 -4.84 -18.48
C GLN A 55 5.19 -3.90 -17.29
N LEU A 56 6.16 -2.98 -17.44
CA LEU A 56 6.52 -2.04 -16.36
C LEU A 56 5.33 -1.18 -15.93
N ARG A 57 4.53 -0.71 -16.90
CA ARG A 57 3.31 0.09 -16.67
C ARG A 57 2.21 -0.63 -15.87
N GLU A 58 2.24 -1.95 -15.77
CA GLU A 58 1.32 -2.70 -14.93
C GLU A 58 1.75 -2.69 -13.47
N ILE A 59 3.05 -2.47 -13.21
CA ILE A 59 3.65 -2.49 -11.88
C ILE A 59 3.76 -1.07 -11.32
N LEU A 60 4.21 -0.12 -12.16
CA LEU A 60 4.56 1.24 -11.78
C LEU A 60 3.62 2.26 -12.43
N ASP A 61 3.42 3.35 -11.72
CA ASP A 61 2.84 4.58 -12.26
C ASP A 61 3.94 5.39 -12.95
N LEU A 62 4.00 5.29 -14.28
CA LEU A 62 5.07 5.88 -15.08
C LEU A 62 5.03 7.41 -15.04
N ASP A 63 3.84 8.01 -15.02
CA ASP A 63 3.67 9.47 -14.98
C ASP A 63 4.14 10.03 -13.64
N ALA A 64 3.80 9.34 -12.53
CA ALA A 64 4.26 9.74 -11.20
C ALA A 64 5.77 9.54 -11.01
N MET A 65 6.37 8.57 -11.68
CA MET A 65 7.81 8.35 -11.65
C MET A 65 8.57 9.46 -12.39
N LEU A 66 8.11 9.86 -13.56
CA LEU A 66 8.75 10.93 -14.36
C LEU A 66 8.57 12.31 -13.74
N SER A 67 7.42 12.58 -13.09
CA SER A 67 7.16 13.86 -12.46
C SER A 67 7.98 14.10 -11.17
N LYS A 68 8.51 13.04 -10.54
CA LYS A 68 9.37 13.13 -9.35
C LYS A 68 10.86 13.31 -9.66
N GLU A 69 11.31 13.01 -10.87
CA GLU A 69 12.69 13.30 -11.25
C GLU A 69 12.80 14.78 -11.66
N PRO A 70 13.41 15.65 -10.85
CA PRO A 70 13.72 17.00 -11.29
C PRO A 70 14.70 16.88 -12.47
N PRO A 71 14.49 17.61 -13.57
CA PRO A 71 15.43 17.59 -14.68
C PRO A 71 16.84 17.98 -14.16
N PRO A 72 17.90 17.23 -14.54
CA PRO A 72 19.22 17.32 -13.91
C PRO A 72 19.96 18.65 -14.13
N GLU A 73 19.36 19.65 -14.77
CA GLU A 73 20.04 20.88 -15.17
C GLU A 73 19.53 22.21 -14.57
N LYS A 74 18.56 22.18 -13.63
CA LYS A 74 18.02 23.44 -13.05
C LYS A 74 18.18 23.61 -11.54
N MET A 75 19.08 22.90 -10.88
CA MET A 75 19.34 23.10 -9.45
C MET A 75 20.50 24.06 -9.13
N ALA A 76 20.89 24.98 -10.03
CA ALA A 76 22.01 25.86 -9.77
C ALA A 76 21.73 27.38 -9.83
N GLU A 77 20.51 27.84 -10.10
CA GLU A 77 20.31 29.29 -10.32
C GLU A 77 19.02 29.92 -9.77
N GLU A 78 18.35 29.38 -8.73
CA GLU A 78 17.22 30.12 -8.11
C GLU A 78 17.20 30.04 -6.58
N GLU A 79 18.30 30.52 -5.95
CA GLU A 79 18.27 31.01 -4.58
C GLU A 79 18.91 32.43 -4.56
N GLU A 80 18.23 33.39 -5.15
CA GLU A 80 18.43 34.83 -4.79
C GLU A 80 17.22 35.63 -5.29
N ASP A 81 16.51 36.24 -4.32
CA ASP A 81 15.64 37.40 -4.45
C ASP A 81 14.34 37.29 -5.26
N ASP A 82 13.20 37.14 -4.60
CA ASP A 82 12.05 37.98 -4.91
C ASP A 82 11.18 38.30 -3.68
N ASP A 83 11.56 39.36 -3.01
CA ASP A 83 10.70 40.18 -2.18
C ASP A 83 10.01 41.18 -3.12
N GLY A 84 9.13 40.71 -4.02
CA GLY A 84 8.43 41.53 -5.04
C GLY A 84 7.01 41.84 -4.64
N GLU A 85 6.74 43.07 -4.19
CA GLU A 85 5.41 43.68 -4.07
C GLU A 85 4.57 43.45 -5.33
N ILE A 86 3.39 42.89 -5.15
CA ILE A 86 2.37 42.74 -6.19
C ILE A 86 1.81 44.12 -6.52
N SER A 87 2.22 44.70 -7.64
CA SER A 87 1.62 45.91 -8.16
C SER A 87 0.34 45.62 -8.92
N GLU A 88 -0.67 46.51 -8.76
CA GLU A 88 -2.02 46.45 -9.35
C GLU A 88 -2.07 46.50 -10.89
N GLU A 89 -0.96 46.43 -11.60
CA GLU A 89 -0.90 46.61 -13.06
C GLU A 89 -1.02 45.31 -13.89
N THR A 90 -1.08 44.13 -13.26
CA THR A 90 -1.18 42.85 -13.96
C THR A 90 -2.60 42.23 -13.94
N ALA A 91 -3.64 42.99 -13.60
CA ALA A 91 -5.02 42.59 -13.76
C ALA A 91 -5.43 42.70 -15.22
N GLY A 92 -5.57 41.57 -15.90
CA GLY A 92 -6.05 41.47 -17.28
C GLY A 92 -7.46 42.04 -17.49
N PRO A 93 -7.85 42.30 -18.74
CA PRO A 93 -8.98 43.16 -19.08
C PRO A 93 -10.34 42.53 -18.73
N THR A 94 -11.16 43.39 -18.10
CA THR A 94 -12.59 43.22 -17.83
C THR A 94 -13.38 42.83 -19.09
N ILE A 95 -14.16 41.75 -18.96
CA ILE A 95 -15.19 41.35 -19.89
C ILE A 95 -16.27 42.44 -19.91
N ARG A 96 -16.51 43.03 -21.06
CA ARG A 96 -17.68 43.88 -21.32
C ARG A 96 -18.77 42.99 -21.85
N ASP A 97 -19.91 43.02 -21.13
CA ASP A 97 -21.22 42.66 -21.68
C ASP A 97 -21.54 43.56 -22.85
N ASP A 98 -21.97 42.95 -23.92
CA ASP A 98 -22.88 43.60 -24.90
C ASP A 98 -23.81 42.53 -25.49
N ASP A 99 -25.09 42.87 -25.34
CA ASP A 99 -26.28 42.15 -25.76
C ASP A 99 -26.54 42.22 -27.26
N GLU A 100 -27.42 41.28 -27.69
CA GLU A 100 -28.34 41.33 -28.84
C GLU A 100 -27.75 41.05 -30.24
N ASP A 101 -28.28 40.20 -31.04
CA ASP A 101 -29.58 39.95 -31.62
C ASP A 101 -29.52 38.87 -32.74
N ASP A 102 -30.47 38.03 -32.72
CA ASP A 102 -31.24 37.31 -33.72
C ASP A 102 -30.76 37.30 -35.21
N SER A 103 -30.73 36.11 -35.81
CA SER A 103 -31.56 35.72 -36.97
C SER A 103 -31.03 34.49 -37.73
N ASP A 104 -32.01 33.63 -38.04
CA ASP A 104 -32.05 32.48 -38.94
C ASP A 104 -31.38 32.67 -40.32
N GLU A 105 -30.82 31.61 -40.90
CA GLU A 105 -31.27 30.94 -42.12
C GLU A 105 -30.24 30.00 -42.76
N ASP A 106 -30.74 28.83 -43.05
CA ASP A 106 -30.50 27.84 -44.11
C ASP A 106 -29.43 28.12 -45.19
N GLY A 107 -28.73 27.05 -45.63
CA GLY A 107 -28.14 27.04 -46.97
C GLY A 107 -26.96 26.05 -47.17
N GLU A 108 -27.24 25.06 -47.95
CA GLU A 108 -26.47 23.96 -48.51
C GLU A 108 -25.12 24.31 -49.19
N GLU A 109 -24.27 23.26 -49.18
CA GLU A 109 -23.34 22.76 -50.22
C GLU A 109 -22.22 23.67 -50.76
N GLY A 110 -21.04 23.09 -50.81
CA GLY A 110 -20.13 23.30 -51.91
C GLY A 110 -18.63 23.45 -51.62
N GLU A 111 -17.92 22.42 -51.97
CA GLU A 111 -16.58 22.39 -52.59
C GLU A 111 -15.33 23.05 -51.94
N GLU A 112 -14.36 22.20 -51.78
CA GLU A 112 -12.91 22.32 -52.01
C GLU A 112 -12.30 23.73 -52.00
N GLY A 113 -11.51 23.97 -51.00
CA GLY A 113 -10.57 25.09 -50.93
C GLY A 113 -9.44 24.83 -49.98
N SER A 114 -8.35 24.28 -50.53
CA SER A 114 -7.02 24.22 -49.93
C SER A 114 -6.65 25.58 -49.33
N SER A 115 -6.65 25.68 -48.02
CA SER A 115 -5.90 26.72 -47.32
C SER A 115 -4.95 26.02 -46.32
N LYS A 116 -3.66 26.15 -46.62
CA LYS A 116 -2.58 25.90 -45.65
C LYS A 116 -2.83 26.84 -44.49
N SER A 117 -3.36 26.33 -43.41
CA SER A 117 -3.14 26.88 -42.08
C SER A 117 -1.80 26.36 -41.60
N ASP A 118 -0.88 27.28 -41.34
CA ASP A 118 0.24 27.03 -40.43
C ASP A 118 -0.37 26.69 -39.06
N ASP A 119 -0.70 25.41 -38.87
CA ASP A 119 -0.73 24.81 -37.56
C ASP A 119 0.73 24.78 -37.11
N GLU A 120 1.12 25.76 -36.31
CA GLU A 120 2.17 25.58 -35.34
C GLU A 120 1.73 24.36 -34.53
N GLU A 121 2.21 23.17 -34.92
CA GLU A 121 2.23 21.99 -34.09
C GLU A 121 2.96 22.42 -32.82
N GLU A 122 2.23 22.83 -31.79
CA GLU A 122 2.67 22.64 -30.43
C GLU A 122 2.98 21.14 -30.37
N GLU A 123 4.24 20.81 -30.60
CA GLU A 123 4.77 19.48 -30.31
C GLU A 123 4.41 19.20 -28.86
N ASP A 124 3.31 18.52 -28.69
CA ASP A 124 2.85 17.97 -27.44
C ASP A 124 3.97 16.99 -27.04
N ASN A 125 4.88 17.51 -26.23
CA ASN A 125 6.14 16.87 -25.81
C ASN A 125 5.84 15.76 -24.79
N THR A 126 4.63 15.18 -24.87
CA THR A 126 4.23 14.03 -24.09
C THR A 126 4.92 12.80 -24.65
N MET A 127 5.90 12.31 -23.92
CA MET A 127 6.56 11.04 -24.26
C MET A 127 5.52 9.94 -24.41
N SER A 128 5.58 9.18 -25.51
CA SER A 128 4.77 8.00 -25.70
C SER A 128 4.97 7.03 -24.53
N LEU A 129 3.89 6.36 -24.07
CA LEU A 129 3.96 5.34 -23.00
C LEU A 129 5.09 4.32 -23.22
N ALA A 130 5.33 3.92 -24.46
CA ALA A 130 6.42 3.01 -24.78
C ALA A 130 7.82 3.63 -24.59
N GLN A 131 7.95 4.93 -24.83
CA GLN A 131 9.20 5.67 -24.59
C GLN A 131 9.45 5.87 -23.10
N MET A 132 8.40 6.20 -22.33
CA MET A 132 8.47 6.30 -20.86
C MET A 132 8.87 4.96 -20.25
N GLU A 133 8.25 3.87 -20.70
CA GLU A 133 8.57 2.53 -20.23
C GLU A 133 10.03 2.15 -20.57
N ALA A 134 10.50 2.44 -21.78
CA ALA A 134 11.87 2.18 -22.19
C ALA A 134 12.90 3.00 -21.40
N ALA A 135 12.57 4.24 -21.06
CA ALA A 135 13.43 5.12 -20.27
C ALA A 135 13.53 4.68 -18.81
N LEU A 136 12.41 4.30 -18.19
CA LEU A 136 12.34 3.93 -16.78
C LEU A 136 12.73 2.47 -16.48
N LYS A 137 12.63 1.57 -17.47
CA LYS A 137 12.89 0.13 -17.28
C LYS A 137 14.26 -0.19 -16.65
N PRO A 138 15.40 0.38 -17.10
CA PRO A 138 16.70 0.07 -16.50
C PRO A 138 16.79 0.51 -15.03
N ASP A 139 16.31 1.70 -14.69
CA ASP A 139 16.30 2.19 -13.31
C ASP A 139 15.38 1.35 -12.41
N ALA A 140 14.18 1.00 -12.90
CA ALA A 140 13.26 0.15 -12.19
C ALA A 140 13.85 -1.24 -11.89
N ILE A 141 14.52 -1.88 -12.85
CA ILE A 141 15.19 -3.17 -12.65
C ILE A 141 16.28 -3.05 -11.59
N GLU A 142 17.07 -1.98 -11.60
CA GLU A 142 18.11 -1.74 -10.60
C GLU A 142 17.51 -1.56 -9.20
N ARG A 143 16.44 -0.77 -9.06
CA ARG A 143 15.71 -0.59 -7.79
C ARG A 143 15.13 -1.90 -7.27
N PHE A 144 14.49 -2.70 -8.12
CA PHE A 144 13.97 -4.01 -7.73
C PHE A 144 15.10 -4.98 -7.32
N ALA A 145 16.25 -4.94 -7.97
CA ALA A 145 17.40 -5.73 -7.57
C ALA A 145 17.93 -5.32 -6.18
N ARG A 146 17.98 -4.02 -5.89
CA ARG A 146 18.33 -3.50 -4.54
C ARG A 146 17.34 -3.96 -3.48
N ILE A 147 16.03 -3.84 -3.77
CA ILE A 147 14.97 -4.32 -2.85
C ILE A 147 15.14 -5.81 -2.57
N THR A 148 15.38 -6.61 -3.60
CA THR A 148 15.58 -8.07 -3.47
C THR A 148 16.78 -8.41 -2.59
N ASP A 149 17.91 -7.72 -2.78
CA ASP A 149 19.13 -7.94 -1.97
C ASP A 149 18.94 -7.52 -0.50
N LEU A 150 18.32 -6.36 -0.28
CA LEU A 150 17.99 -5.88 1.08
C LEU A 150 17.01 -6.82 1.78
N PHE A 151 15.98 -7.27 1.08
CA PHE A 151 15.00 -8.19 1.61
C PHE A 151 15.61 -9.54 1.98
N GLY A 152 16.51 -10.08 1.16
CA GLY A 152 17.21 -11.32 1.47
C GLY A 152 18.07 -11.24 2.76
N LYS A 153 18.57 -10.04 3.09
CA LYS A 153 19.28 -9.78 4.37
C LYS A 153 18.31 -9.64 5.54
N PHE A 154 17.19 -8.93 5.30
CA PHE A 154 16.13 -8.71 6.27
C PHE A 154 15.43 -10.02 6.67
N GLU A 155 15.06 -10.86 5.70
CA GLU A 155 14.39 -12.15 5.92
C GLU A 155 15.20 -13.09 6.80
N LYS A 156 16.52 -13.12 6.63
CA LYS A 156 17.41 -13.93 7.48
C LYS A 156 17.36 -13.47 8.94
N LEU A 157 17.40 -12.16 9.18
CA LEU A 157 17.31 -11.61 10.53
C LEU A 157 15.91 -11.81 11.13
N GLN A 158 14.88 -11.72 10.31
CA GLN A 158 13.52 -11.95 10.76
C GLN A 158 13.26 -13.41 11.15
N LYS A 159 13.72 -14.37 10.35
CA LYS A 159 13.66 -15.80 10.73
C LYS A 159 14.39 -16.05 12.04
N GLU A 160 15.58 -15.49 12.22
CA GLU A 160 16.33 -15.60 13.46
C GLU A 160 15.58 -14.98 14.65
N ARG A 161 14.90 -13.82 14.44
CA ARG A 161 14.08 -13.16 15.45
C ARG A 161 12.90 -14.03 15.89
N VAL A 162 12.18 -14.62 14.92
CA VAL A 162 11.05 -15.51 15.18
C VAL A 162 11.51 -16.77 15.92
N ASP A 163 12.65 -17.37 15.53
CA ASP A 163 13.20 -18.56 16.17
C ASP A 163 13.63 -18.29 17.63
N LEU A 164 14.21 -17.12 17.91
CA LEU A 164 14.59 -16.71 19.26
C LEU A 164 13.35 -16.44 20.12
N MET A 165 12.35 -15.76 19.58
CA MET A 165 11.07 -15.54 20.28
C MET A 165 10.38 -16.87 20.63
N ALA A 166 10.39 -17.84 19.71
CA ALA A 166 9.84 -19.17 19.97
C ALA A 166 10.57 -19.92 21.10
N LYS A 167 11.85 -19.61 21.32
CA LYS A 167 12.67 -20.15 22.42
C LYS A 167 12.56 -19.34 23.73
N GLY A 168 11.81 -18.24 23.72
CA GLY A 168 11.71 -17.31 24.86
C GLY A 168 12.95 -16.43 25.06
N GLU A 169 13.82 -16.33 24.06
CA GLU A 169 15.01 -15.50 24.08
C GLU A 169 14.74 -14.15 23.41
N THR A 170 15.38 -13.09 23.89
CA THR A 170 15.26 -11.74 23.32
C THR A 170 16.33 -11.48 22.27
N PHE A 171 15.98 -10.72 21.27
CA PHE A 171 16.90 -10.27 20.22
C PHE A 171 17.97 -9.34 20.82
N THR A 172 19.23 -9.49 20.45
CA THR A 172 20.29 -8.61 20.96
C THR A 172 20.11 -7.20 20.44
N ALA A 173 20.35 -6.17 21.26
CA ALA A 173 20.19 -4.76 20.89
C ALA A 173 20.96 -4.36 19.60
N ALA A 174 22.09 -5.00 19.32
CA ALA A 174 22.83 -4.78 18.07
C ALA A 174 22.12 -5.35 16.84
N LYS A 175 21.46 -6.50 16.98
CA LYS A 175 20.67 -7.12 15.91
C LYS A 175 19.34 -6.38 15.70
N GLU A 176 18.75 -5.86 16.78
CA GLU A 176 17.53 -5.04 16.71
C GLU A 176 17.77 -3.77 15.92
N LYS A 177 18.83 -3.02 16.22
CA LYS A 177 19.22 -1.85 15.42
C LYS A 177 19.49 -2.16 13.96
N LYS A 178 20.09 -3.32 13.68
CA LYS A 178 20.33 -3.75 12.29
C LYS A 178 19.03 -4.11 11.57
N TYR A 179 18.10 -4.72 12.27
CA TYR A 179 16.75 -5.05 11.76
C TYR A 179 15.97 -3.77 11.44
N GLU A 180 15.95 -2.81 12.37
CA GLU A 180 15.31 -1.50 12.19
C GLU A 180 15.93 -0.75 11.00
N ALA A 181 17.26 -0.66 10.93
CA ALA A 181 17.95 0.01 9.83
C ALA A 181 17.67 -0.64 8.46
N LEU A 182 17.59 -1.97 8.38
CA LEU A 182 17.21 -2.65 7.14
C LEU A 182 15.74 -2.44 6.78
N SER A 183 14.86 -2.40 7.78
CA SER A 183 13.44 -2.09 7.58
C SER A 183 13.25 -0.68 7.04
N GLU A 184 13.94 0.31 7.61
CA GLU A 184 13.92 1.70 7.14
C GLU A 184 14.46 1.84 5.71
N GLN A 185 15.58 1.18 5.39
CA GLN A 185 16.13 1.17 4.04
C GLN A 185 15.17 0.53 3.04
N LEU A 186 14.55 -0.60 3.37
CA LEU A 186 13.55 -1.25 2.53
C LEU A 186 12.33 -0.36 2.29
N THR A 187 11.84 0.30 3.35
CA THR A 187 10.70 1.21 3.24
C THR A 187 11.05 2.39 2.32
N ALA A 188 12.22 3.00 2.50
CA ALA A 188 12.68 4.11 1.66
C ALA A 188 12.81 3.70 0.17
N GLU A 189 13.35 2.51 -0.12
CA GLU A 189 13.43 2.02 -1.50
C GLU A 189 12.03 1.77 -2.10
N VAL A 190 11.10 1.21 -1.34
CA VAL A 190 9.71 0.97 -1.79
C VAL A 190 8.95 2.29 -1.98
N GLU A 191 9.13 3.28 -1.10
CA GLU A 191 8.53 4.62 -1.24
C GLU A 191 9.10 5.39 -2.44
N SER A 192 10.36 5.14 -2.80
CA SER A 192 10.96 5.74 -4.01
C SER A 192 10.32 5.20 -5.29
N VAL A 193 9.77 3.98 -5.24
CA VAL A 193 9.09 3.33 -6.34
C VAL A 193 7.60 3.65 -6.29
N GLN A 194 7.08 4.35 -7.29
CA GLN A 194 5.65 4.66 -7.38
C GLN A 194 4.90 3.47 -7.97
N PHE A 195 4.33 2.64 -7.11
CA PHE A 195 3.53 1.50 -7.56
C PHE A 195 2.19 1.95 -8.13
N HIS A 196 1.74 1.26 -9.17
CA HIS A 196 0.41 1.44 -9.72
C HIS A 196 -0.67 1.10 -8.66
N ALA A 197 -1.76 1.86 -8.62
CA ALA A 197 -2.82 1.71 -7.62
C ALA A 197 -3.34 0.27 -7.50
N THR A 198 -3.53 -0.43 -8.62
CA THR A 198 -3.98 -1.83 -8.64
C THR A 198 -3.02 -2.79 -7.93
N LYS A 199 -1.72 -2.51 -7.95
CA LYS A 199 -0.73 -3.33 -7.24
C LYS A 199 -0.76 -3.08 -5.74
N ILE A 200 -0.97 -1.83 -5.33
CA ILE A 200 -1.18 -1.48 -3.91
C ILE A 200 -2.46 -2.15 -3.39
N GLU A 201 -3.57 -2.07 -4.13
CA GLU A 201 -4.82 -2.76 -3.79
C GLU A 201 -4.61 -4.28 -3.66
N PHE A 202 -3.88 -4.89 -4.58
CA PHE A 202 -3.55 -6.31 -4.52
C PHE A 202 -2.79 -6.68 -3.23
N LEU A 203 -1.82 -5.86 -2.80
CA LEU A 203 -1.08 -6.09 -1.55
C LEU A 203 -1.99 -5.97 -0.32
N VAL A 204 -2.85 -4.96 -0.30
CA VAL A 204 -3.84 -4.75 0.77
C VAL A 204 -4.83 -5.91 0.83
N ASP A 205 -5.35 -6.35 -0.32
CA ASP A 205 -6.28 -7.47 -0.39
C ASP A 205 -5.67 -8.78 0.10
N ASN A 206 -4.40 -9.03 -0.23
CA ASN A 206 -3.66 -10.18 0.28
C ASN A 206 -3.55 -10.14 1.81
N LEU A 207 -3.17 -8.99 2.36
CA LEU A 207 -3.08 -8.79 3.80
C LEU A 207 -4.44 -9.05 4.48
N TYR A 208 -5.51 -8.50 3.92
CA TYR A 208 -6.86 -8.71 4.43
C TYR A 208 -7.37 -10.14 4.25
N ALA A 209 -6.95 -10.85 3.21
CA ALA A 209 -7.30 -12.25 3.01
C ALA A 209 -6.75 -13.14 4.15
N PHE A 210 -5.48 -12.94 4.52
CA PHE A 210 -4.88 -13.62 5.68
C PHE A 210 -5.58 -13.25 6.99
N ASN A 211 -5.89 -11.96 7.20
CA ASN A 211 -6.60 -11.52 8.40
C ASN A 211 -8.01 -12.11 8.49
N ARG A 212 -8.75 -12.14 7.39
CA ARG A 212 -10.08 -12.79 7.35
C ARG A 212 -9.99 -14.27 7.69
N ARG A 213 -8.98 -14.96 7.16
CA ARG A 213 -8.75 -16.38 7.45
C ARG A 213 -8.42 -16.61 8.93
N LEU A 214 -7.52 -15.81 9.53
CA LEU A 214 -7.21 -15.86 10.96
C LEU A 214 -8.43 -15.59 11.84
N THR A 215 -9.22 -14.58 11.50
CA THR A 215 -10.46 -14.24 12.23
C THR A 215 -11.48 -15.36 12.14
N ALA A 216 -11.63 -15.99 10.98
CA ALA A 216 -12.53 -17.12 10.78
C ALA A 216 -12.09 -18.32 11.61
N LEU A 217 -10.80 -18.66 11.67
CA LEU A 217 -10.25 -19.75 12.48
C LEU A 217 -10.43 -19.48 13.98
N GLY A 218 -10.16 -18.26 14.44
CA GLY A 218 -10.43 -17.83 15.81
C GLY A 218 -11.91 -17.93 16.18
N GLY A 219 -12.81 -17.56 15.26
CA GLY A 219 -14.24 -17.70 15.40
C GLY A 219 -14.71 -19.17 15.43
N GLN A 220 -14.05 -20.06 14.70
CA GLN A 220 -14.30 -21.50 14.80
C GLN A 220 -13.90 -22.05 16.17
N MET A 221 -12.70 -21.69 16.64
CA MET A 221 -12.20 -22.08 17.95
C MET A 221 -13.13 -21.62 19.08
N LEU A 222 -13.59 -20.37 19.02
CA LEU A 222 -14.56 -19.82 19.97
C LEU A 222 -15.87 -20.61 19.98
N ARG A 223 -16.43 -20.93 18.80
CA ARG A 223 -17.66 -21.73 18.70
C ARG A 223 -17.52 -23.13 19.32
N LEU A 224 -16.36 -23.77 19.15
CA LEU A 224 -16.07 -25.04 19.80
C LEU A 224 -16.06 -24.90 21.33
N ALA A 225 -15.44 -23.84 21.86
CA ALA A 225 -15.40 -23.55 23.29
C ALA A 225 -16.82 -23.24 23.87
N GLU A 226 -17.61 -22.46 23.14
CA GLU A 226 -18.99 -22.11 23.54
C GLU A 226 -19.91 -23.35 23.63
N ARG A 227 -19.73 -24.36 22.78
CA ARG A 227 -20.43 -25.66 22.89
C ARG A 227 -20.24 -26.31 24.26
N HIS A 228 -19.08 -26.11 24.87
CA HIS A 228 -18.74 -26.61 26.21
C HIS A 228 -19.03 -25.59 27.33
N LYS A 229 -19.82 -24.54 27.03
CA LYS A 229 -20.23 -23.48 27.97
C LYS A 229 -19.07 -22.67 28.55
N VAL A 230 -17.98 -22.54 27.81
CA VAL A 230 -16.92 -21.60 28.09
C VAL A 230 -17.44 -20.21 27.71
N LYS A 231 -17.24 -19.22 28.57
CA LYS A 231 -17.69 -17.85 28.28
C LYS A 231 -16.76 -17.20 27.25
N ARG A 232 -17.36 -16.43 26.34
CA ARG A 232 -16.62 -15.72 25.28
C ARG A 232 -15.49 -14.84 25.82
N ILE A 233 -15.74 -14.09 26.88
CA ILE A 233 -14.74 -13.19 27.47
C ILE A 233 -13.56 -14.00 28.01
N ASP A 234 -13.84 -15.06 28.80
CA ASP A 234 -12.81 -15.92 29.38
C ASP A 234 -11.97 -16.62 28.29
N PHE A 235 -12.61 -16.94 27.15
CA PHE A 235 -11.94 -17.52 26.00
C PHE A 235 -11.01 -16.52 25.32
N LEU A 236 -11.50 -15.31 25.00
CA LEU A 236 -10.70 -14.29 24.33
C LEU A 236 -9.49 -13.89 25.16
N ASP A 237 -9.66 -13.73 26.48
CA ASP A 237 -8.57 -13.39 27.40
C ASP A 237 -7.49 -14.49 27.48
N ALA A 238 -7.87 -15.75 27.24
CA ALA A 238 -6.93 -16.86 27.25
C ALA A 238 -6.28 -17.14 25.90
N TYR A 239 -7.01 -16.85 24.82
CA TYR A 239 -6.65 -17.22 23.46
C TYR A 239 -5.80 -16.17 22.75
N ILE A 240 -6.16 -14.88 22.89
CA ILE A 240 -5.44 -13.80 22.20
C ILE A 240 -4.02 -13.70 22.73
N GLY A 241 -3.04 -13.78 21.83
CA GLY A 241 -1.61 -13.79 22.15
C GLY A 241 -1.03 -15.19 22.43
N ASN A 242 -1.87 -16.21 22.58
CA ASN A 242 -1.43 -17.59 22.85
C ASN A 242 -1.91 -18.58 21.78
N GLU A 243 -2.29 -18.12 20.60
CA GLU A 243 -2.93 -18.92 19.55
C GLU A 243 -2.09 -20.12 19.09
N LEU A 244 -0.77 -19.99 19.13
CA LEU A 244 0.20 -21.02 18.74
C LEU A 244 0.70 -21.88 19.91
N ASP A 245 0.48 -21.42 21.15
CA ASP A 245 0.95 -22.14 22.34
C ASP A 245 -0.01 -23.28 22.71
N ASP A 246 0.56 -24.43 23.03
CA ASP A 246 -0.17 -25.61 23.52
C ASP A 246 -0.50 -25.56 25.00
N SER A 247 0.20 -24.75 25.75
CA SER A 247 0.20 -24.80 27.21
C SER A 247 -1.04 -24.16 27.81
N TRP A 248 -1.53 -23.06 27.22
CA TRP A 248 -2.65 -22.29 27.78
C TRP A 248 -3.94 -23.11 27.93
N LEU A 249 -4.26 -23.94 26.93
CA LEU A 249 -5.46 -24.79 26.97
C LEU A 249 -5.34 -25.87 28.04
N LYS A 250 -4.16 -26.48 28.13
CA LYS A 250 -3.84 -27.50 29.14
C LYS A 250 -3.89 -26.91 30.56
N GLU A 251 -3.41 -25.70 30.75
CA GLU A 251 -3.46 -25.01 32.04
C GLU A 251 -4.88 -24.62 32.46
N ARG A 252 -5.68 -24.11 31.52
CA ARG A 252 -7.09 -23.79 31.77
C ARG A 252 -7.91 -25.04 32.04
N ALA A 253 -7.66 -26.14 31.33
CA ALA A 253 -8.33 -27.43 31.55
C ALA A 253 -8.08 -28.00 32.95
N LYS A 254 -6.92 -27.72 33.57
CA LYS A 254 -6.63 -28.13 34.96
C LYS A 254 -7.47 -27.34 35.99
N LYS A 255 -7.92 -26.13 35.65
CA LYS A 255 -8.58 -25.21 36.60
C LYS A 255 -10.10 -25.26 36.51
N ASP A 256 -10.69 -25.62 35.35
CA ASP A 256 -12.15 -25.61 35.13
C ASP A 256 -12.59 -26.83 34.30
N LYS A 257 -13.67 -27.51 34.79
CA LYS A 257 -14.25 -28.67 34.15
C LYS A 257 -14.78 -28.38 32.72
N LYS A 258 -15.23 -27.16 32.44
CA LYS A 258 -15.70 -26.78 31.11
C LYS A 258 -14.55 -26.75 30.10
N TRP A 259 -13.43 -26.19 30.52
CA TRP A 259 -12.21 -26.18 29.74
C TRP A 259 -11.64 -27.59 29.55
N ALA A 260 -11.71 -28.44 30.57
CA ALA A 260 -11.32 -29.85 30.47
C ALA A 260 -12.16 -30.58 29.43
N ALA A 261 -13.49 -30.41 29.47
CA ALA A 261 -14.39 -31.00 28.50
C ALA A 261 -14.17 -30.48 27.07
N PHE A 262 -13.85 -29.19 26.91
CA PHE A 262 -13.49 -28.58 25.62
C PHE A 262 -12.18 -29.19 25.09
N ALA A 263 -11.13 -29.21 25.91
CA ALA A 263 -9.81 -29.72 25.53
C ALA A 263 -9.83 -31.22 25.17
N GLU A 264 -10.64 -32.02 25.88
CA GLU A 264 -10.72 -33.48 25.64
C GLU A 264 -11.57 -33.82 24.42
N LYS A 265 -12.76 -33.23 24.29
CA LYS A 265 -13.70 -33.59 23.26
C LYS A 265 -13.43 -32.99 21.89
N GLU A 266 -12.80 -31.83 21.84
CA GLU A 266 -12.52 -31.10 20.61
C GLU A 266 -11.02 -31.09 20.26
N ALA A 267 -10.23 -32.01 20.87
CA ALA A 267 -8.78 -32.08 20.69
C ALA A 267 -8.33 -32.07 19.23
N GLU A 268 -8.94 -32.91 18.39
CA GLU A 268 -8.58 -32.99 16.96
C GLU A 268 -8.93 -31.72 16.19
N ALA A 269 -10.07 -31.10 16.49
CA ALA A 269 -10.48 -29.86 15.84
C ALA A 269 -9.58 -28.68 16.25
N VAL A 270 -9.20 -28.61 17.52
CA VAL A 270 -8.28 -27.62 18.07
C VAL A 270 -6.90 -27.75 17.41
N GLU A 271 -6.38 -28.97 17.30
CA GLU A 271 -5.08 -29.26 16.68
C GLU A 271 -5.08 -28.84 15.19
N ARG A 272 -6.12 -29.19 14.45
CA ARG A 272 -6.27 -28.81 13.04
C ARG A 272 -6.30 -27.30 12.87
N ILE A 273 -7.13 -26.59 13.66
CA ILE A 273 -7.21 -25.12 13.58
C ILE A 273 -5.86 -24.49 13.92
N ARG A 274 -5.15 -25.02 14.93
CA ARG A 274 -3.82 -24.53 15.30
C ARG A 274 -2.81 -24.76 14.19
N ALA A 275 -2.83 -25.91 13.55
CA ALA A 275 -1.96 -26.17 12.40
C ALA A 275 -2.20 -25.17 11.27
N GLU A 276 -3.47 -24.87 10.95
CA GLU A 276 -3.80 -23.86 9.95
C GLU A 276 -3.35 -22.44 10.36
N ILE A 277 -3.44 -22.08 11.64
CA ILE A 277 -2.92 -20.79 12.16
C ILE A 277 -1.39 -20.75 12.07
N SER A 278 -0.73 -21.87 12.39
CA SER A 278 0.74 -21.99 12.27
C SER A 278 1.19 -21.88 10.82
N ASP A 279 0.47 -22.43 9.87
CA ASP A 279 0.73 -22.28 8.44
C ASP A 279 0.62 -20.82 8.01
N ILE A 280 -0.40 -20.10 8.48
CA ILE A 280 -0.56 -18.67 8.20
C ILE A 280 0.59 -17.88 8.83
N ALA A 281 0.96 -18.15 10.08
CA ALA A 281 2.10 -17.49 10.74
C ALA A 281 3.42 -17.74 9.98
N SER A 282 3.62 -18.95 9.46
CA SER A 282 4.78 -19.28 8.63
C SER A 282 4.78 -18.55 7.29
N GLN A 283 3.62 -18.47 6.62
CA GLN A 283 3.47 -17.76 5.35
C GLN A 283 3.63 -16.24 5.51
N THR A 284 3.11 -15.68 6.61
CA THR A 284 3.29 -14.24 6.92
C THR A 284 4.70 -13.92 7.39
N GLY A 285 5.44 -14.90 7.91
CA GLY A 285 6.81 -14.75 8.39
C GLY A 285 6.97 -13.88 9.64
N MET A 286 5.89 -13.62 10.38
CA MET A 286 5.89 -12.74 11.55
C MET A 286 4.97 -13.26 12.66
N ALA A 287 5.10 -12.66 13.86
CA ALA A 287 4.21 -12.96 14.98
C ALA A 287 2.77 -12.49 14.66
N LEU A 288 1.77 -13.27 15.04
CA LEU A 288 0.36 -12.98 14.75
C LEU A 288 -0.12 -11.66 15.36
N GLU A 289 0.41 -11.27 16.50
CA GLU A 289 0.11 -10.00 17.17
C GLU A 289 0.63 -8.82 16.34
N GLU A 290 1.87 -8.93 15.84
CA GLU A 290 2.50 -7.93 14.98
C GLU A 290 1.75 -7.83 13.64
N PHE A 291 1.36 -8.97 13.08
CA PHE A 291 0.53 -9.02 11.87
C PHE A 291 -0.79 -8.26 12.04
N ARG A 292 -1.53 -8.50 13.13
CA ARG A 292 -2.77 -7.77 13.43
C ARG A 292 -2.56 -6.27 13.59
N ARG A 293 -1.45 -5.87 14.21
CA ARG A 293 -1.08 -4.45 14.33
C ARG A 293 -0.91 -3.80 12.96
N ILE A 294 -0.22 -4.49 12.04
CA ILE A 294 -0.02 -4.01 10.67
C ILE A 294 -1.36 -3.90 9.93
N VAL A 295 -2.21 -4.92 10.03
CA VAL A 295 -3.55 -4.89 9.42
C VAL A 295 -4.35 -3.67 9.92
N ASN A 296 -4.34 -3.40 11.21
CA ASN A 296 -5.05 -2.26 11.79
C ASN A 296 -4.45 -0.90 11.36
N MET A 297 -3.15 -0.86 11.05
CA MET A 297 -2.49 0.36 10.56
C MET A 297 -2.83 0.63 9.10
N VAL A 298 -2.99 -0.41 8.30
CA VAL A 298 -3.36 -0.33 6.87
C VAL A 298 -4.86 -0.06 6.68
N GLN A 299 -5.71 -0.38 7.66
CA GLN A 299 -7.16 -0.19 7.64
C GLN A 299 -7.57 1.26 7.94
#